data_5d28c7cc33f96df17122b5f04ebe3b9b
#
_entry.id   5d28c7cc33f96df17122b5f04ebe3b9b
#
_cell.length_a   1.000
_cell.length_b   1.000
_cell.length_c   1.000
_cell.angle_alpha   90.00
_cell.angle_beta   90.00
_cell.angle_gamma   90.00
#
_symmetry.space_group_name_H-M   'P 1'
#
loop_
_entity.id
_entity.type
_entity.pdbx_description
1 polymer ?
#
loop_
_entity_poly.entity_id
_entity_poly.type
_entity_poly.pdbx_seq_one_letter_code
_entity_poly.pdbx_strand_id
1 'polypeptide(L)'
;MAVTASAPLPRLSLREIEDQRLDVLVKGLPPGASLRLGDVGKQGWNVLTGDMPMPLAVIRESVLKANSAWMSAFSAANGLLIAPHGKTTMAPQLFDLQVADGAWAITVATMQQLAVARHFGVKRVILANQPIGRQEVAACFEALREPGFELYCLADSIAGVGLLAEAAKGHAGANPLGIFVEIGFMGGRTGARTREEALAVARAIAGAPGLRLAGFECFEGLHSDSAGADKLLDEVIAVAAAANAEGLLGPEPLVLSAGGTALFDRVGEKFNAASLGRPLLKVLRSGCYLTHDDLGYSASFRRIMLETSLKLPPGGLEPALEVWAYVQSRPERGRSLLTLGKRDVTYDSALPVPLRWYRPGGAMARPEPMPAGHNVLALNDQHCHLGTPEESPLQVGDMVAFGIAHPCLTFDKWAVLMLVDDDWNVTGAIRTFF
;
A
#
# COMPACT_ATOMS: atom_id res chain seq x y z
N MET A 1 -5.28 -26.48 17.37
CA MET A 1 -5.03 -27.00 16.03
C MET A 1 -4.53 -25.85 15.19
N ALA A 2 -3.39 -25.98 14.50
CA ALA A 2 -2.93 -24.96 13.57
C ALA A 2 -4.02 -24.81 12.48
N VAL A 3 -4.54 -23.60 12.30
CA VAL A 3 -5.41 -23.28 11.16
C VAL A 3 -4.57 -23.55 9.93
N THR A 4 -4.98 -24.48 9.08
CA THR A 4 -4.34 -24.66 7.78
C THR A 4 -4.61 -23.38 6.99
N ALA A 5 -3.63 -22.49 7.03
CA ALA A 5 -3.62 -21.35 6.11
C ALA A 5 -3.75 -21.91 4.71
N SER A 6 -4.59 -21.28 3.87
CA SER A 6 -4.64 -21.60 2.44
C SER A 6 -3.21 -21.65 1.88
N ALA A 7 -2.99 -22.44 0.83
CA ALA A 7 -1.67 -22.59 0.21
C ALA A 7 -1.01 -21.23 -0.04
N PRO A 8 0.33 -21.13 0.08
CA PRO A 8 1.07 -19.92 -0.27
C PRO A 8 0.77 -19.48 -1.70
N LEU A 9 0.78 -18.17 -1.93
CA LEU A 9 0.62 -17.64 -3.29
C LEU A 9 1.85 -18.00 -4.14
N PRO A 10 1.67 -18.34 -5.44
CA PRO A 10 2.78 -18.53 -6.35
C PRO A 10 3.47 -17.19 -6.65
N ARG A 11 4.76 -17.26 -7.02
CA ARG A 11 5.51 -16.09 -7.54
C ARG A 11 4.84 -15.56 -8.79
N LEU A 12 4.94 -14.25 -9.00
CA LEU A 12 4.33 -13.57 -10.14
C LEU A 12 5.15 -13.73 -11.42
N SER A 13 4.48 -13.58 -12.57
CA SER A 13 5.14 -13.56 -13.88
C SER A 13 5.56 -12.14 -14.25
N LEU A 14 6.83 -11.80 -14.07
CA LEU A 14 7.37 -10.45 -14.29
C LEU A 14 8.07 -10.24 -15.62
N ARG A 15 8.22 -11.29 -16.43
CA ARG A 15 9.01 -11.25 -17.68
C ARG A 15 8.52 -10.16 -18.65
N GLU A 16 7.21 -9.98 -18.76
CA GLU A 16 6.64 -8.93 -19.62
C GLU A 16 7.09 -7.53 -19.19
N ILE A 17 7.19 -7.28 -17.86
CA ILE A 17 7.69 -6.02 -17.32
C ILE A 17 9.17 -5.87 -17.59
N GLU A 18 9.96 -6.91 -17.36
CA GLU A 18 11.42 -6.92 -17.59
C GLU A 18 11.77 -6.66 -19.07
N ASP A 19 10.99 -7.23 -20.00
CA ASP A 19 11.14 -7.06 -21.44
C ASP A 19 10.60 -5.74 -21.98
N GLN A 20 9.85 -4.96 -21.17
CA GLN A 20 9.28 -3.67 -21.58
C GLN A 20 10.38 -2.71 -21.98
N ARG A 21 10.26 -2.13 -23.19
CA ARG A 21 11.17 -1.07 -23.65
C ARG A 21 10.86 0.25 -22.97
N LEU A 22 11.91 0.88 -22.50
CA LEU A 22 11.91 2.21 -21.92
C LEU A 22 12.71 3.14 -22.83
N ASP A 23 12.26 4.39 -22.96
CA ASP A 23 12.94 5.44 -23.71
C ASP A 23 12.78 6.80 -23.01
N VAL A 24 13.28 7.86 -23.64
CA VAL A 24 13.27 9.23 -23.09
C VAL A 24 11.86 9.80 -22.82
N LEU A 25 10.80 9.15 -23.28
CA LEU A 25 9.41 9.57 -22.99
C LEU A 25 8.99 9.16 -21.58
N VAL A 26 9.76 8.31 -20.91
CA VAL A 26 9.54 7.93 -19.51
C VAL A 26 10.28 8.91 -18.59
N LYS A 27 9.53 9.59 -17.71
CA LYS A 27 10.08 10.50 -16.73
C LYS A 27 11.13 9.80 -15.84
N GLY A 28 12.29 10.42 -15.65
CA GLY A 28 13.38 9.89 -14.83
C GLY A 28 14.42 9.09 -15.61
N LEU A 29 14.29 8.91 -16.94
CA LEU A 29 15.34 8.28 -17.76
C LEU A 29 16.27 9.31 -18.39
N PRO A 30 17.58 9.00 -18.51
CA PRO A 30 18.53 9.89 -19.16
C PRO A 30 18.20 10.16 -20.62
N PRO A 31 18.52 11.35 -21.16
CA PRO A 31 18.39 11.63 -22.58
C PRO A 31 19.14 10.59 -23.43
N GLY A 32 18.48 10.08 -24.47
CA GLY A 32 19.07 9.04 -25.34
C GLY A 32 18.95 7.60 -24.81
N ALA A 33 18.43 7.39 -23.61
CA ALA A 33 18.18 6.03 -23.12
C ALA A 33 17.16 5.29 -23.99
N SER A 34 17.49 4.06 -24.37
CA SER A 34 16.60 3.12 -25.08
C SER A 34 17.00 1.70 -24.67
N LEU A 35 16.34 1.13 -23.68
CA LEU A 35 16.72 -0.15 -23.08
C LEU A 35 15.49 -0.91 -22.58
N ARG A 36 15.68 -2.16 -22.16
CA ARG A 36 14.63 -2.90 -21.44
C ARG A 36 14.63 -2.51 -19.98
N LEU A 37 13.48 -2.56 -19.31
CA LEU A 37 13.37 -2.30 -17.89
C LEU A 37 14.29 -3.20 -17.06
N GLY A 38 14.39 -4.49 -17.40
CA GLY A 38 15.28 -5.45 -16.74
C GLY A 38 16.77 -5.18 -16.93
N ASP A 39 17.15 -4.26 -17.81
CA ASP A 39 18.55 -3.87 -18.06
C ASP A 39 18.94 -2.55 -17.37
N VAL A 40 18.01 -1.87 -16.68
CA VAL A 40 18.27 -0.60 -15.98
C VAL A 40 19.43 -0.72 -15.00
N GLY A 41 19.44 -1.74 -14.15
CA GLY A 41 20.51 -1.94 -13.17
C GLY A 41 21.89 -2.31 -13.76
N LYS A 42 21.98 -2.55 -15.08
CA LYS A 42 23.23 -2.88 -15.76
C LYS A 42 23.93 -1.66 -16.37
N GLN A 43 23.31 -0.47 -16.26
CA GLN A 43 23.80 0.74 -16.93
C GLN A 43 24.97 1.38 -16.19
N GLY A 44 25.18 1.05 -14.91
CA GLY A 44 26.18 1.69 -14.07
C GLY A 44 25.83 3.12 -13.67
N TRP A 45 24.57 3.50 -13.76
CA TRP A 45 24.12 4.83 -13.36
C TRP A 45 24.19 5.03 -11.86
N ASN A 46 24.53 6.24 -11.45
CA ASN A 46 24.49 6.67 -10.06
C ASN A 46 23.75 8.02 -9.95
N VAL A 47 22.89 8.14 -8.97
CA VAL A 47 22.09 9.36 -8.76
C VAL A 47 22.98 10.58 -8.46
N LEU A 48 24.04 10.39 -7.66
CA LEU A 48 24.90 11.48 -7.17
C LEU A 48 25.87 12.01 -8.23
N THR A 49 26.21 11.22 -9.24
CA THR A 49 27.11 11.64 -10.34
C THR A 49 26.42 12.45 -11.43
N GLY A 50 25.07 12.59 -11.31
CA GLY A 50 24.29 13.34 -12.30
C GLY A 50 23.95 12.52 -13.56
N ASP A 51 24.06 11.20 -13.50
CA ASP A 51 23.69 10.30 -14.62
C ASP A 51 22.20 10.31 -14.88
N MET A 52 21.40 10.68 -13.86
CA MET A 52 19.94 10.68 -13.92
C MET A 52 19.38 12.09 -13.97
N PRO A 53 18.34 12.35 -14.80
CA PRO A 53 17.67 13.66 -14.81
C PRO A 53 16.85 13.85 -13.54
N MET A 54 16.77 15.10 -13.07
CA MET A 54 15.95 15.49 -11.91
C MET A 54 14.70 16.29 -12.36
N PRO A 55 13.58 16.16 -11.64
CA PRO A 55 13.39 15.36 -10.42
C PRO A 55 13.43 13.85 -10.69
N LEU A 56 13.81 13.07 -9.66
CA LEU A 56 13.92 11.63 -9.75
C LEU A 56 13.35 10.96 -8.49
N ALA A 57 12.41 10.03 -8.67
CA ALA A 57 11.94 9.18 -7.57
C ALA A 57 12.79 7.92 -7.48
N VAL A 58 13.31 7.66 -6.28
CA VAL A 58 14.13 6.48 -5.99
C VAL A 58 13.59 5.73 -4.78
N ILE A 59 13.76 4.42 -4.79
CA ILE A 59 13.46 3.55 -3.66
C ILE A 59 14.76 2.91 -3.19
N ARG A 60 15.10 3.09 -1.93
CA ARG A 60 16.26 2.46 -1.30
C ARG A 60 15.98 0.97 -1.10
N GLU A 61 16.65 0.14 -1.90
CA GLU A 61 16.35 -1.30 -2.03
C GLU A 61 16.58 -2.07 -0.72
N SER A 62 17.63 -1.72 0.03
CA SER A 62 17.94 -2.34 1.33
C SER A 62 16.81 -2.10 2.34
N VAL A 63 16.31 -0.87 2.43
CA VAL A 63 15.22 -0.45 3.32
C VAL A 63 13.89 -1.09 2.90
N LEU A 64 13.59 -1.10 1.60
CA LEU A 64 12.41 -1.75 1.04
C LEU A 64 12.33 -3.23 1.45
N LYS A 65 13.43 -3.97 1.27
CA LYS A 65 13.53 -5.39 1.64
C LYS A 65 13.42 -5.60 3.16
N ALA A 66 14.06 -4.74 3.94
CA ALA A 66 13.97 -4.79 5.40
C ALA A 66 12.54 -4.56 5.90
N ASN A 67 11.81 -3.58 5.34
CA ASN A 67 10.41 -3.31 5.68
C ASN A 67 9.51 -4.51 5.36
N SER A 68 9.69 -5.12 4.19
CA SER A 68 8.92 -6.31 3.78
C SER A 68 9.16 -7.48 4.73
N ALA A 69 10.42 -7.79 5.01
CA ALA A 69 10.81 -8.85 5.93
C ALA A 69 10.32 -8.58 7.37
N TRP A 70 10.41 -7.33 7.84
CA TRP A 70 9.95 -6.95 9.18
C TRP A 70 8.44 -7.19 9.34
N MET A 71 7.62 -6.75 8.38
CA MET A 71 6.17 -6.94 8.43
C MET A 71 5.78 -8.43 8.34
N SER A 72 6.48 -9.21 7.54
CA SER A 72 6.31 -10.66 7.46
C SER A 72 6.61 -11.33 8.82
N ALA A 73 7.75 -11.00 9.42
CA ALA A 73 8.14 -11.52 10.74
C ALA A 73 7.18 -11.08 11.85
N PHE A 74 6.73 -9.81 11.83
CA PHE A 74 5.72 -9.28 12.77
C PHE A 74 4.41 -10.07 12.66
N SER A 75 3.91 -10.28 11.45
CA SER A 75 2.68 -11.01 11.21
C SER A 75 2.78 -12.45 11.69
N ALA A 76 3.87 -13.14 11.34
CA ALA A 76 4.12 -14.52 11.77
C ALA A 76 4.23 -14.66 13.30
N ALA A 77 4.98 -13.77 13.96
CA ALA A 77 5.18 -13.80 15.41
C ALA A 77 3.89 -13.59 16.21
N ASN A 78 2.88 -12.96 15.60
CA ASN A 78 1.61 -12.62 16.22
C ASN A 78 0.41 -13.42 15.67
N GLY A 79 0.64 -14.44 14.83
CA GLY A 79 -0.45 -15.26 14.25
C GLY A 79 -1.40 -14.46 13.37
N LEU A 80 -0.89 -13.44 12.70
CA LEU A 80 -1.61 -12.59 11.77
C LEU A 80 -1.24 -12.97 10.33
N LEU A 81 -2.14 -12.67 9.40
CA LEU A 81 -1.90 -12.72 7.97
C LEU A 81 -1.84 -11.31 7.42
N ILE A 82 -1.15 -11.12 6.31
CA ILE A 82 -1.13 -9.83 5.61
C ILE A 82 -1.61 -9.99 4.18
N ALA A 83 -2.52 -9.11 3.76
CA ALA A 83 -2.98 -8.92 2.39
C ALA A 83 -2.65 -7.46 1.99
N PRO A 84 -1.41 -7.15 1.63
CA PRO A 84 -0.97 -5.76 1.43
C PRO A 84 -1.83 -5.02 0.42
N HIS A 85 -2.10 -3.73 0.67
CA HIS A 85 -2.89 -2.93 -0.25
C HIS A 85 -2.07 -2.48 -1.45
N GLY A 86 -2.19 -3.23 -2.55
CA GLY A 86 -1.46 -3.03 -3.80
C GLY A 86 -1.75 -1.69 -4.47
N LYS A 87 -2.90 -1.03 -4.17
CA LYS A 87 -3.21 0.32 -4.69
C LYS A 87 -2.13 1.35 -4.36
N THR A 88 -1.32 1.10 -3.32
CA THR A 88 -0.26 2.01 -2.92
C THR A 88 0.81 2.15 -3.99
N THR A 89 1.25 1.05 -4.54
CA THR A 89 2.38 1.01 -5.47
C THR A 89 1.97 0.72 -6.91
N MET A 90 0.91 -0.05 -7.10
CA MET A 90 0.49 -0.62 -8.39
C MET A 90 1.65 -1.18 -9.20
N ALA A 91 2.65 -1.75 -8.51
CA ALA A 91 3.87 -2.30 -9.08
C ALA A 91 3.94 -3.82 -8.85
N PRO A 92 3.75 -4.65 -9.88
CA PRO A 92 3.76 -6.11 -9.74
C PRO A 92 5.07 -6.68 -9.19
N GLN A 93 6.21 -6.02 -9.42
CA GLN A 93 7.49 -6.42 -8.82
C GLN A 93 7.46 -6.30 -7.28
N LEU A 94 6.76 -5.28 -6.76
CA LEU A 94 6.58 -5.11 -5.31
C LEU A 94 5.51 -6.07 -4.76
N PHE A 95 4.48 -6.39 -5.53
CA PHE A 95 3.54 -7.46 -5.18
C PHE A 95 4.27 -8.82 -5.07
N ASP A 96 5.16 -9.12 -6.02
CA ASP A 96 5.95 -10.35 -6.01
C ASP A 96 6.88 -10.44 -4.80
N LEU A 97 7.53 -9.33 -4.40
CA LEU A 97 8.30 -9.25 -3.16
C LEU A 97 7.43 -9.60 -1.95
N GLN A 98 6.25 -8.99 -1.84
CA GLN A 98 5.32 -9.23 -0.73
C GLN A 98 4.77 -10.67 -0.72
N VAL A 99 4.51 -11.24 -1.90
CA VAL A 99 4.13 -12.65 -2.05
C VAL A 99 5.26 -13.59 -1.63
N ALA A 100 6.50 -13.28 -2.03
CA ALA A 100 7.69 -14.04 -1.61
C ALA A 100 7.88 -14.05 -0.09
N ASP A 101 7.54 -12.95 0.57
CA ASP A 101 7.60 -12.79 2.02
C ASP A 101 6.33 -13.31 2.74
N GLY A 102 5.45 -14.02 2.03
CA GLY A 102 4.32 -14.75 2.62
C GLY A 102 3.00 -13.98 2.69
N ALA A 103 2.78 -12.97 1.85
CA ALA A 103 1.46 -12.32 1.77
C ALA A 103 0.36 -13.36 1.48
N TRP A 104 -0.71 -13.31 2.26
CA TRP A 104 -1.86 -14.20 2.10
C TRP A 104 -2.69 -13.88 0.85
N ALA A 105 -2.83 -12.60 0.53
CA ALA A 105 -3.52 -12.07 -0.66
C ALA A 105 -2.88 -10.74 -1.05
N ILE A 106 -3.28 -10.20 -2.20
CA ILE A 106 -3.07 -8.79 -2.54
C ILE A 106 -4.41 -8.07 -2.46
N THR A 107 -4.45 -6.92 -1.79
CA THR A 107 -5.64 -6.07 -1.71
C THR A 107 -5.60 -5.00 -2.80
N VAL A 108 -6.71 -4.77 -3.46
CA VAL A 108 -6.89 -3.73 -4.49
C VAL A 108 -8.19 -2.95 -4.22
N ALA A 109 -8.42 -1.83 -4.92
CA ALA A 109 -9.58 -0.98 -4.69
C ALA A 109 -10.48 -0.80 -5.92
N THR A 110 -10.00 -1.11 -7.12
CA THR A 110 -10.75 -0.92 -8.37
C THR A 110 -10.62 -2.12 -9.30
N MET A 111 -11.48 -2.19 -10.32
CA MET A 111 -11.43 -3.28 -11.30
C MET A 111 -10.17 -3.22 -12.17
N GLN A 112 -9.67 -2.03 -12.48
CA GLN A 112 -8.40 -1.88 -13.20
C GLN A 112 -7.25 -2.48 -12.38
N GLN A 113 -7.20 -2.20 -11.08
CA GLN A 113 -6.19 -2.75 -10.18
C GLN A 113 -6.31 -4.27 -10.05
N LEU A 114 -7.54 -4.80 -9.99
CA LEU A 114 -7.80 -6.25 -10.03
C LEU A 114 -7.28 -6.88 -11.34
N ALA A 115 -7.54 -6.24 -12.48
CA ALA A 115 -7.06 -6.72 -13.77
C ALA A 115 -5.53 -6.77 -13.82
N VAL A 116 -4.83 -5.75 -13.32
CA VAL A 116 -3.36 -5.74 -13.19
C VAL A 116 -2.88 -6.88 -12.31
N ALA A 117 -3.43 -7.03 -11.11
CA ALA A 117 -3.02 -8.09 -10.18
C ALA A 117 -3.18 -9.49 -10.81
N ARG A 118 -4.32 -9.76 -11.46
CA ARG A 118 -4.57 -11.03 -12.18
C ARG A 118 -3.62 -11.25 -13.34
N HIS A 119 -3.40 -10.22 -14.17
CA HIS A 119 -2.55 -10.30 -15.35
C HIS A 119 -1.15 -10.80 -14.99
N PHE A 120 -0.60 -10.34 -13.87
CA PHE A 120 0.71 -10.76 -13.39
C PHE A 120 0.71 -12.02 -12.52
N GLY A 121 -0.46 -12.64 -12.32
CA GLY A 121 -0.57 -13.97 -11.72
C GLY A 121 -0.93 -14.04 -10.24
N VAL A 122 -1.39 -12.94 -9.64
CA VAL A 122 -1.94 -12.98 -8.27
C VAL A 122 -3.18 -13.87 -8.25
N LYS A 123 -3.19 -14.89 -7.39
CA LYS A 123 -4.28 -15.91 -7.33
C LYS A 123 -5.30 -15.66 -6.23
N ARG A 124 -5.03 -14.80 -5.27
CA ARG A 124 -5.97 -14.42 -4.20
C ARG A 124 -5.98 -12.92 -4.04
N VAL A 125 -7.16 -12.31 -4.23
CA VAL A 125 -7.33 -10.85 -4.22
C VAL A 125 -8.48 -10.45 -3.30
N ILE A 126 -8.26 -9.40 -2.51
CA ILE A 126 -9.32 -8.66 -1.83
C ILE A 126 -9.58 -7.38 -2.62
N LEU A 127 -10.74 -7.26 -3.24
CA LEU A 127 -11.24 -5.99 -3.75
C LEU A 127 -11.87 -5.24 -2.56
N ALA A 128 -11.09 -4.38 -1.92
CA ALA A 128 -11.51 -3.62 -0.74
C ALA A 128 -12.45 -2.46 -1.12
N ASN A 129 -13.54 -2.80 -1.79
CA ASN A 129 -14.60 -1.89 -2.20
C ASN A 129 -15.87 -2.69 -2.54
N GLN A 130 -17.00 -1.99 -2.66
CA GLN A 130 -18.29 -2.52 -3.09
C GLN A 130 -18.39 -2.45 -4.62
N PRO A 131 -18.33 -3.56 -5.37
CA PRO A 131 -18.59 -3.52 -6.80
C PRO A 131 -20.08 -3.34 -7.05
N ILE A 132 -20.47 -2.19 -7.61
CA ILE A 132 -21.88 -1.84 -7.86
C ILE A 132 -22.18 -1.58 -9.33
N GLY A 133 -21.19 -1.16 -10.10
CA GLY A 133 -21.33 -0.93 -11.53
C GLY A 133 -21.46 -2.25 -12.30
N ARG A 134 -22.33 -2.28 -13.33
CA ARG A 134 -22.54 -3.49 -14.14
C ARG A 134 -21.24 -4.10 -14.67
N GLN A 135 -20.30 -3.27 -15.10
CA GLN A 135 -18.99 -3.74 -15.61
C GLN A 135 -18.11 -4.29 -14.49
N GLU A 136 -18.13 -3.65 -13.33
CA GLU A 136 -17.38 -4.09 -12.15
C GLU A 136 -17.85 -5.44 -11.64
N VAL A 137 -19.17 -5.59 -11.48
CA VAL A 137 -19.80 -6.85 -11.07
C VAL A 137 -19.49 -7.95 -12.07
N ALA A 138 -19.66 -7.68 -13.39
CA ALA A 138 -19.34 -8.66 -14.43
C ALA A 138 -17.87 -9.09 -14.39
N ALA A 139 -16.93 -8.16 -14.18
CA ALA A 139 -15.52 -8.46 -14.10
C ALA A 139 -15.15 -9.32 -12.86
N CYS A 140 -15.86 -9.15 -11.73
CA CYS A 140 -15.69 -10.02 -10.57
C CYS A 140 -16.00 -11.49 -10.93
N PHE A 141 -17.14 -11.75 -11.57
CA PHE A 141 -17.53 -13.10 -11.93
C PHE A 141 -16.73 -13.67 -13.10
N GLU A 142 -16.27 -12.81 -14.03
CA GLU A 142 -15.33 -13.24 -15.07
C GLU A 142 -13.98 -13.68 -14.46
N ALA A 143 -13.48 -12.95 -13.46
CA ALA A 143 -12.27 -13.34 -12.75
C ALA A 143 -12.40 -14.72 -12.08
N LEU A 144 -13.56 -15.03 -11.51
CA LEU A 144 -13.83 -16.29 -10.82
C LEU A 144 -13.97 -17.52 -11.76
N ARG A 145 -13.99 -17.32 -13.08
CA ARG A 145 -13.90 -18.43 -14.05
C ARG A 145 -12.53 -19.06 -14.12
N GLU A 146 -11.50 -18.32 -13.68
CA GLU A 146 -10.15 -18.84 -13.63
C GLU A 146 -10.02 -19.90 -12.52
N PRO A 147 -9.61 -21.14 -12.85
CA PRO A 147 -9.46 -22.18 -11.85
C PRO A 147 -8.46 -21.78 -10.74
N GLY A 148 -8.87 -21.96 -9.49
CA GLY A 148 -8.04 -21.63 -8.32
C GLY A 148 -7.88 -20.15 -8.03
N PHE A 149 -8.58 -19.25 -8.75
CA PHE A 149 -8.62 -17.84 -8.40
C PHE A 149 -9.61 -17.59 -7.27
N GLU A 150 -9.16 -16.89 -6.24
CA GLU A 150 -9.97 -16.51 -5.09
C GLU A 150 -10.17 -14.99 -5.10
N LEU A 151 -11.45 -14.56 -5.11
CA LEU A 151 -11.81 -13.16 -5.04
C LEU A 151 -12.73 -12.91 -3.84
N TYR A 152 -12.38 -11.87 -3.10
CA TYR A 152 -13.19 -11.30 -2.03
C TYR A 152 -13.53 -9.86 -2.39
N CYS A 153 -14.75 -9.42 -2.04
CA CYS A 153 -15.15 -8.02 -2.15
C CYS A 153 -15.94 -7.60 -0.91
N LEU A 154 -16.32 -6.33 -0.84
CA LEU A 154 -17.06 -5.78 0.28
C LEU A 154 -18.55 -5.64 -0.06
N ALA A 155 -19.40 -5.73 0.97
CA ALA A 155 -20.78 -5.31 0.92
C ALA A 155 -21.20 -4.68 2.24
N ASP A 156 -21.99 -3.61 2.17
CA ASP A 156 -22.52 -2.88 3.31
C ASP A 156 -24.03 -2.63 3.23
N SER A 157 -24.68 -3.16 2.22
CA SER A 157 -26.10 -2.95 1.98
C SER A 157 -26.76 -4.15 1.31
N ILE A 158 -28.05 -4.38 1.63
CA ILE A 158 -28.86 -5.42 0.97
C ILE A 158 -28.97 -5.16 -0.54
N ALA A 159 -29.03 -3.89 -0.95
CA ALA A 159 -29.10 -3.51 -2.35
C ALA A 159 -27.82 -3.94 -3.11
N GLY A 160 -26.64 -3.70 -2.52
CA GLY A 160 -25.36 -4.15 -3.06
C GLY A 160 -25.28 -5.68 -3.19
N VAL A 161 -25.71 -6.41 -2.16
CA VAL A 161 -25.79 -7.87 -2.20
C VAL A 161 -26.74 -8.34 -3.32
N GLY A 162 -27.87 -7.65 -3.52
CA GLY A 162 -28.82 -7.96 -4.59
C GLY A 162 -28.22 -7.89 -6.00
N LEU A 163 -27.37 -6.87 -6.26
CA LEU A 163 -26.65 -6.75 -7.54
C LEU A 163 -25.71 -7.94 -7.77
N LEU A 164 -24.95 -8.31 -6.75
CA LEU A 164 -24.04 -9.46 -6.81
C LEU A 164 -24.77 -10.78 -6.96
N ALA A 165 -25.87 -10.98 -6.22
CA ALA A 165 -26.69 -12.18 -6.28
C ALA A 165 -27.35 -12.37 -7.66
N GLU A 166 -27.80 -11.28 -8.30
CA GLU A 166 -28.36 -11.34 -9.66
C GLU A 166 -27.29 -11.77 -10.67
N ALA A 167 -26.10 -11.21 -10.58
CA ALA A 167 -24.98 -11.57 -11.46
C ALA A 167 -24.49 -13.01 -11.22
N ALA A 168 -24.54 -13.48 -9.98
CA ALA A 168 -24.16 -14.85 -9.61
C ALA A 168 -25.02 -15.91 -10.30
N LYS A 169 -26.31 -15.62 -10.62
CA LYS A 169 -27.19 -16.55 -11.34
C LYS A 169 -26.67 -16.95 -12.72
N GLY A 170 -25.92 -16.04 -13.38
CA GLY A 170 -25.30 -16.30 -14.68
C GLY A 170 -23.89 -16.93 -14.58
N HIS A 171 -23.38 -17.12 -13.37
CA HIS A 171 -22.03 -17.63 -13.15
C HIS A 171 -22.04 -19.15 -12.96
N ALA A 172 -21.51 -19.86 -13.95
CA ALA A 172 -21.39 -21.34 -13.92
C ALA A 172 -20.06 -21.81 -13.30
N GLY A 173 -19.26 -20.92 -12.69
CA GLY A 173 -17.97 -21.24 -12.12
C GLY A 173 -18.07 -21.96 -10.77
N ALA A 174 -17.05 -22.77 -10.46
CA ALA A 174 -16.98 -23.52 -9.19
C ALA A 174 -16.61 -22.63 -7.98
N ASN A 175 -16.07 -21.44 -8.22
CA ASN A 175 -15.58 -20.55 -7.16
C ASN A 175 -16.65 -19.52 -6.79
N PRO A 176 -17.23 -19.55 -5.57
CA PRO A 176 -18.15 -18.52 -5.13
C PRO A 176 -17.41 -17.20 -4.89
N LEU A 177 -18.09 -16.07 -5.10
CA LEU A 177 -17.57 -14.76 -4.68
C LEU A 177 -17.59 -14.69 -3.16
N GLY A 178 -16.40 -14.53 -2.55
CA GLY A 178 -16.28 -14.27 -1.12
C GLY A 178 -16.68 -12.83 -0.80
N ILE A 179 -17.51 -12.62 0.21
CA ILE A 179 -17.94 -11.28 0.60
C ILE A 179 -17.59 -11.04 2.06
N PHE A 180 -16.96 -9.91 2.34
CA PHE A 180 -16.81 -9.36 3.68
C PHE A 180 -17.90 -8.32 3.91
N VAL A 181 -18.62 -8.42 5.01
CA VAL A 181 -19.51 -7.33 5.45
C VAL A 181 -18.64 -6.23 6.00
N GLU A 182 -18.72 -5.03 5.40
CA GLU A 182 -18.02 -3.86 5.89
C GLU A 182 -18.79 -3.21 7.04
N ILE A 183 -18.12 -3.04 8.17
CA ILE A 183 -18.63 -2.34 9.34
C ILE A 183 -18.10 -0.91 9.30
N GLY A 184 -19.00 0.05 9.34
CA GLY A 184 -18.69 1.47 9.37
C GLY A 184 -19.13 2.14 10.67
N PHE A 185 -19.04 3.46 10.68
CA PHE A 185 -19.47 4.30 11.79
C PHE A 185 -20.12 5.60 11.30
N MET A 186 -20.93 6.23 12.14
CA MET A 186 -21.60 7.48 11.78
C MET A 186 -20.59 8.57 11.42
N GLY A 187 -20.76 9.20 10.26
CA GLY A 187 -19.81 10.16 9.69
C GLY A 187 -18.58 9.55 8.99
N GLY A 188 -18.43 8.23 9.04
CA GLY A 188 -17.39 7.51 8.29
C GLY A 188 -17.70 7.38 6.80
N ARG A 189 -16.84 6.65 6.06
CA ARG A 189 -16.92 6.49 4.60
C ARG A 189 -18.06 5.55 4.20
N THR A 190 -17.80 4.28 4.02
CA THR A 190 -18.70 3.16 3.70
C THR A 190 -18.95 2.28 4.93
N GLY A 191 -19.65 1.18 4.78
CA GLY A 191 -19.91 0.20 5.82
C GLY A 191 -21.29 0.38 6.51
N ALA A 192 -21.85 -0.72 6.99
CA ALA A 192 -23.09 -0.73 7.78
C ALA A 192 -22.90 0.10 9.06
N ARG A 193 -23.88 0.93 9.40
CA ARG A 193 -23.80 1.89 10.52
C ARG A 193 -24.23 1.31 11.85
N THR A 194 -25.01 0.23 11.79
CA THR A 194 -25.53 -0.46 12.97
C THR A 194 -25.30 -1.96 12.86
N ARG A 195 -25.24 -2.63 14.00
CA ARG A 195 -25.13 -4.10 14.05
C ARG A 195 -26.28 -4.80 13.33
N GLU A 196 -27.50 -4.27 13.46
CA GLU A 196 -28.68 -4.84 12.80
C GLU A 196 -28.56 -4.73 11.27
N GLU A 197 -28.12 -3.59 10.73
CA GLU A 197 -27.85 -3.45 9.30
C GLU A 197 -26.77 -4.43 8.83
N ALA A 198 -25.67 -4.56 9.57
CA ALA A 198 -24.60 -5.51 9.22
C ALA A 198 -25.08 -6.96 9.22
N LEU A 199 -25.90 -7.36 10.20
CA LEU A 199 -26.49 -8.69 10.26
C LEU A 199 -27.52 -8.91 9.14
N ALA A 200 -28.27 -7.89 8.76
CA ALA A 200 -29.19 -7.97 7.62
C ALA A 200 -28.42 -8.20 6.30
N VAL A 201 -27.28 -7.54 6.11
CA VAL A 201 -26.38 -7.77 4.99
C VAL A 201 -25.81 -9.20 5.04
N ALA A 202 -25.36 -9.66 6.20
CA ALA A 202 -24.83 -11.01 6.38
C ALA A 202 -25.87 -12.09 6.05
N ARG A 203 -27.12 -11.94 6.50
CA ARG A 203 -28.24 -12.83 6.17
C ARG A 203 -28.53 -12.85 4.67
N ALA A 204 -28.51 -11.69 4.01
CA ALA A 204 -28.73 -11.58 2.58
C ALA A 204 -27.64 -12.32 1.78
N ILE A 205 -26.37 -12.21 2.19
CA ILE A 205 -25.25 -12.93 1.56
C ILE A 205 -25.41 -14.44 1.77
N ALA A 206 -25.67 -14.88 3.01
CA ALA A 206 -25.81 -16.30 3.34
C ALA A 206 -26.98 -16.98 2.60
N GLY A 207 -28.05 -16.22 2.29
CA GLY A 207 -29.20 -16.69 1.53
C GLY A 207 -29.05 -16.64 0.01
N ALA A 208 -27.96 -16.11 -0.53
CA ALA A 208 -27.75 -15.88 -1.96
C ALA A 208 -26.87 -16.98 -2.61
N PRO A 209 -27.40 -17.86 -3.47
CA PRO A 209 -26.59 -18.85 -4.19
C PRO A 209 -25.48 -18.19 -5.01
N GLY A 210 -24.29 -18.80 -4.99
CA GLY A 210 -23.11 -18.29 -5.71
C GLY A 210 -22.33 -17.19 -4.96
N LEU A 211 -22.85 -16.70 -3.83
CA LEU A 211 -22.15 -15.83 -2.90
C LEU A 211 -21.74 -16.61 -1.63
N ARG A 212 -20.68 -16.17 -0.97
CA ARG A 212 -20.22 -16.77 0.29
C ARG A 212 -19.89 -15.68 1.30
N LEU A 213 -20.56 -15.72 2.45
CA LEU A 213 -20.18 -14.89 3.58
C LEU A 213 -18.82 -15.34 4.11
N ALA A 214 -17.77 -14.64 3.70
CA ALA A 214 -16.38 -15.01 3.96
C ALA A 214 -15.82 -14.36 5.24
N GLY A 215 -16.38 -13.24 5.66
CA GLY A 215 -15.87 -12.53 6.83
C GLY A 215 -16.52 -11.19 7.10
N PHE A 216 -15.87 -10.47 8.02
CA PHE A 216 -16.24 -9.12 8.43
C PHE A 216 -14.99 -8.26 8.42
N GLU A 217 -15.16 -6.99 8.05
CA GLU A 217 -14.05 -6.07 7.96
C GLU A 217 -14.44 -4.65 8.34
N CYS A 218 -13.44 -3.81 8.57
CA CYS A 218 -13.60 -2.37 8.68
C CYS A 218 -12.35 -1.63 8.19
N PHE A 219 -12.45 -0.33 8.03
CA PHE A 219 -11.29 0.55 7.89
C PHE A 219 -11.20 1.51 9.08
N GLU A 220 -10.41 1.13 10.06
CA GLU A 220 -10.21 1.85 11.31
C GLU A 220 -9.37 3.14 11.14
N GLY A 221 -8.59 3.24 10.07
CA GLY A 221 -7.67 4.36 9.82
C GLY A 221 -8.32 5.72 9.54
N LEU A 222 -9.67 5.80 9.58
CA LEU A 222 -10.41 7.06 9.54
C LEU A 222 -10.58 7.68 10.94
N HIS A 223 -10.30 6.93 11.99
CA HIS A 223 -10.31 7.47 13.37
C HIS A 223 -9.01 8.21 13.64
N SER A 224 -9.13 9.34 14.34
CA SER A 224 -7.99 10.16 14.74
C SER A 224 -7.26 9.62 15.98
N ASP A 225 -7.88 8.67 16.69
CA ASP A 225 -7.35 8.09 17.92
C ASP A 225 -7.60 6.58 18.02
N SER A 226 -6.82 5.93 18.88
CA SER A 226 -6.91 4.49 19.10
C SER A 226 -8.23 4.05 19.73
N ALA A 227 -8.88 4.90 20.54
CA ALA A 227 -10.11 4.53 21.22
C ALA A 227 -11.30 4.41 20.26
N GLY A 228 -11.39 5.29 19.26
CA GLY A 228 -12.35 5.18 18.17
C GLY A 228 -12.14 3.95 17.31
N ALA A 229 -10.89 3.68 16.95
CA ALA A 229 -10.51 2.48 16.23
C ALA A 229 -10.86 1.20 17.00
N ASP A 230 -10.54 1.15 18.29
CA ASP A 230 -10.85 0.01 19.16
C ASP A 230 -12.35 -0.30 19.21
N LYS A 231 -13.20 0.72 19.34
CA LYS A 231 -14.66 0.55 19.34
C LYS A 231 -15.16 -0.04 18.02
N LEU A 232 -14.62 0.41 16.90
CA LEU A 232 -14.98 -0.12 15.59
C LEU A 232 -14.53 -1.59 15.43
N LEU A 233 -13.33 -1.94 15.89
CA LEU A 233 -12.83 -3.32 15.87
C LEU A 233 -13.64 -4.23 16.80
N ASP A 234 -14.03 -3.75 17.99
CA ASP A 234 -14.92 -4.49 18.89
C ASP A 234 -16.30 -4.74 18.26
N GLU A 235 -16.82 -3.78 17.47
CA GLU A 235 -18.08 -3.96 16.74
C GLU A 235 -17.95 -5.00 15.62
N VAL A 236 -16.83 -5.03 14.87
CA VAL A 236 -16.55 -6.09 13.89
C VAL A 236 -16.62 -7.48 14.55
N ILE A 237 -15.97 -7.63 15.72
CA ILE A 237 -15.96 -8.90 16.46
C ILE A 237 -17.37 -9.26 16.95
N ALA A 238 -18.12 -8.28 17.45
CA ALA A 238 -19.47 -8.49 17.96
C ALA A 238 -20.46 -8.89 16.86
N VAL A 239 -20.38 -8.27 15.67
CA VAL A 239 -21.20 -8.65 14.52
C VAL A 239 -20.81 -10.06 14.05
N ALA A 240 -19.53 -10.38 13.97
CA ALA A 240 -19.04 -11.72 13.60
C ALA A 240 -19.56 -12.80 14.59
N ALA A 241 -19.54 -12.51 15.88
CA ALA A 241 -20.06 -13.39 16.93
C ALA A 241 -21.58 -13.63 16.77
N ALA A 242 -22.33 -12.57 16.52
CA ALA A 242 -23.78 -12.66 16.32
C ALA A 242 -24.13 -13.46 15.06
N ALA A 243 -23.44 -13.21 13.94
CA ALA A 243 -23.63 -13.97 12.70
C ALA A 243 -23.29 -15.47 12.88
N ASN A 244 -22.25 -15.78 13.67
CA ASN A 244 -21.89 -17.14 14.02
C ASN A 244 -22.99 -17.82 14.87
N ALA A 245 -23.53 -17.11 15.84
CA ALA A 245 -24.62 -17.61 16.69
C ALA A 245 -25.92 -17.85 15.90
N GLU A 246 -26.19 -17.06 14.86
CA GLU A 246 -27.30 -17.25 13.93
C GLU A 246 -27.08 -18.37 12.91
N GLY A 247 -25.89 -18.99 12.86
CA GLY A 247 -25.57 -20.06 11.90
C GLY A 247 -25.41 -19.60 10.45
N LEU A 248 -25.07 -18.32 10.22
CA LEU A 248 -24.92 -17.74 8.88
C LEU A 248 -23.61 -18.12 8.17
N LEU A 249 -22.65 -18.66 8.92
CA LEU A 249 -21.29 -18.91 8.44
C LEU A 249 -21.11 -20.35 7.95
N GLY A 250 -20.47 -20.51 6.80
CA GLY A 250 -20.04 -21.80 6.27
C GLY A 250 -18.97 -22.51 7.11
N PRO A 251 -18.52 -23.69 6.69
CA PRO A 251 -17.53 -24.48 7.44
C PRO A 251 -16.11 -23.91 7.36
N GLU A 252 -15.82 -23.03 6.40
CA GLU A 252 -14.48 -22.45 6.21
C GLU A 252 -14.08 -21.55 7.37
N PRO A 253 -12.77 -21.29 7.55
CA PRO A 253 -12.30 -20.29 8.49
C PRO A 253 -12.90 -18.91 8.19
N LEU A 254 -13.33 -18.20 9.23
CA LEU A 254 -13.87 -16.86 9.11
C LEU A 254 -12.76 -15.83 9.01
N VAL A 255 -12.85 -14.91 8.05
CA VAL A 255 -11.90 -13.80 7.93
C VAL A 255 -12.38 -12.61 8.78
N LEU A 256 -11.50 -12.13 9.66
CA LEU A 256 -11.59 -10.80 10.26
C LEU A 256 -10.49 -9.94 9.64
N SER A 257 -10.85 -8.83 9.02
CA SER A 257 -9.89 -8.01 8.29
C SER A 257 -10.02 -6.53 8.62
N ALA A 258 -8.86 -5.90 8.83
CA ALA A 258 -8.70 -4.45 9.03
C ALA A 258 -7.20 -4.12 8.88
N GLY A 259 -6.76 -2.96 9.33
CA GLY A 259 -5.34 -2.68 9.45
C GLY A 259 -4.81 -1.78 8.38
N GLY A 260 -5.12 -0.49 8.47
CA GLY A 260 -4.31 0.55 7.87
C GLY A 260 -2.89 0.56 8.44
N THR A 261 -1.96 1.22 7.77
CA THR A 261 -0.54 1.25 8.21
C THR A 261 -0.34 1.91 9.58
N ALA A 262 -1.26 2.81 9.99
CA ALA A 262 -1.14 3.57 11.23
C ALA A 262 -1.53 2.78 12.51
N LEU A 263 -2.41 1.78 12.39
CA LEU A 263 -3.09 1.15 13.54
C LEU A 263 -3.09 -0.39 13.47
N PHE A 264 -2.19 -0.99 12.69
CA PHE A 264 -2.15 -2.45 12.51
C PHE A 264 -1.90 -3.22 13.83
N ASP A 265 -1.25 -2.59 14.80
CA ASP A 265 -1.05 -3.13 16.14
C ASP A 265 -2.38 -3.29 16.88
N ARG A 266 -3.25 -2.26 16.85
CA ARG A 266 -4.57 -2.32 17.50
C ARG A 266 -5.43 -3.42 16.90
N VAL A 267 -5.38 -3.57 15.56
CA VAL A 267 -6.06 -4.65 14.85
C VAL A 267 -5.55 -6.01 15.32
N GLY A 268 -4.22 -6.19 15.38
CA GLY A 268 -3.61 -7.43 15.84
C GLY A 268 -4.00 -7.78 17.28
N GLU A 269 -3.97 -6.80 18.19
CA GLU A 269 -4.35 -6.99 19.60
C GLU A 269 -5.82 -7.41 19.73
N LYS A 270 -6.74 -6.67 19.09
CA LYS A 270 -8.19 -6.95 19.16
C LYS A 270 -8.55 -8.29 18.53
N PHE A 271 -8.05 -8.57 17.32
CA PHE A 271 -8.37 -9.82 16.65
C PHE A 271 -7.71 -11.04 17.31
N ASN A 272 -6.57 -10.86 18.00
CA ASN A 272 -5.97 -11.93 18.79
C ASN A 272 -6.77 -12.26 20.05
N ALA A 273 -7.41 -11.27 20.64
CA ALA A 273 -8.31 -11.46 21.78
C ALA A 273 -9.66 -12.09 21.40
N ALA A 274 -10.06 -12.03 20.11
CA ALA A 274 -11.33 -12.55 19.65
C ALA A 274 -11.39 -14.10 19.71
N SER A 275 -12.49 -14.63 20.23
CA SER A 275 -12.78 -16.07 20.24
C SER A 275 -14.24 -16.31 19.86
N LEU A 276 -14.46 -16.99 18.73
CA LEU A 276 -15.81 -17.25 18.19
C LEU A 276 -16.14 -18.75 18.16
N GLY A 277 -15.35 -19.60 18.81
CA GLY A 277 -15.54 -21.05 18.81
C GLY A 277 -15.26 -21.71 17.46
N ARG A 278 -14.62 -20.99 16.53
CA ARG A 278 -14.25 -21.46 15.18
C ARG A 278 -12.89 -20.91 14.75
N PRO A 279 -12.24 -21.50 13.72
CA PRO A 279 -11.00 -20.95 13.16
C PRO A 279 -11.20 -19.56 12.57
N LEU A 280 -10.27 -18.63 12.89
CA LEU A 280 -10.24 -17.26 12.40
C LEU A 280 -8.98 -17.02 11.56
N LEU A 281 -9.15 -16.37 10.42
CA LEU A 281 -8.06 -15.76 9.66
C LEU A 281 -8.07 -14.25 9.97
N LYS A 282 -7.01 -13.76 10.60
CA LYS A 282 -6.86 -12.37 11.04
C LYS A 282 -5.96 -11.66 10.05
N VAL A 283 -6.55 -10.85 9.18
CA VAL A 283 -5.88 -10.34 7.97
C VAL A 283 -5.68 -8.83 8.06
N LEU A 284 -4.42 -8.40 8.09
CA LEU A 284 -4.01 -7.00 7.95
C LEU A 284 -4.01 -6.60 6.46
N ARG A 285 -4.36 -5.33 6.16
CA ARG A 285 -4.35 -4.80 4.79
C ARG A 285 -3.39 -3.63 4.60
N SER A 286 -2.46 -3.43 5.50
CA SER A 286 -1.45 -2.37 5.42
C SER A 286 -0.69 -2.44 4.09
N GLY A 287 -0.59 -1.32 3.35
CA GLY A 287 0.12 -1.26 2.07
C GLY A 287 1.33 -0.32 2.12
N CYS A 288 1.17 0.83 2.79
CA CYS A 288 2.23 1.84 2.87
C CYS A 288 3.44 1.42 3.71
N TYR A 289 3.35 0.34 4.50
CA TYR A 289 4.48 -0.14 5.31
C TYR A 289 5.73 -0.43 4.47
N LEU A 290 5.53 -0.84 3.22
CA LEU A 290 6.61 -1.30 2.34
C LEU A 290 7.64 -0.21 2.05
N THR A 291 7.18 1.01 1.72
CA THR A 291 8.05 2.17 1.54
C THR A 291 7.96 3.17 2.67
N HIS A 292 7.00 2.99 3.57
CA HIS A 292 6.74 3.86 4.72
C HIS A 292 6.61 5.33 4.30
N ASP A 293 6.66 6.28 5.25
CA ASP A 293 6.75 7.71 5.00
C ASP A 293 7.61 8.39 6.09
N ASP A 294 7.92 9.66 5.87
CA ASP A 294 8.79 10.43 6.77
C ASP A 294 8.00 11.20 7.85
N LEU A 295 6.67 11.15 7.84
CA LEU A 295 5.82 11.95 8.72
C LEU A 295 4.79 11.12 9.49
N GLY A 296 3.62 10.90 8.89
CA GLY A 296 2.46 10.35 9.56
C GLY A 296 2.63 8.90 10.01
N TYR A 297 3.07 8.04 9.11
CA TYR A 297 3.30 6.63 9.46
C TYR A 297 4.53 6.46 10.35
N SER A 298 5.57 7.28 10.17
CA SER A 298 6.73 7.30 11.09
C SER A 298 6.33 7.70 12.51
N ALA A 299 5.42 8.67 12.67
CA ALA A 299 4.89 9.03 13.98
C ALA A 299 4.03 7.89 14.57
N SER A 300 3.16 7.29 13.75
CA SER A 300 2.34 6.14 14.15
C SER A 300 3.19 4.93 14.53
N PHE A 301 4.26 4.66 13.78
CA PHE A 301 5.15 3.54 14.06
C PHE A 301 5.93 3.75 15.37
N ARG A 302 6.38 4.98 15.67
CA ARG A 302 6.97 5.28 16.99
C ARG A 302 5.99 5.00 18.13
N ARG A 303 4.71 5.33 17.98
CA ARG A 303 3.66 4.96 18.93
C ARG A 303 3.55 3.45 19.08
N ILE A 304 3.47 2.73 17.96
CA ILE A 304 3.40 1.26 17.95
C ILE A 304 4.55 0.65 18.75
N MET A 305 5.78 1.09 18.49
CA MET A 305 6.99 0.60 19.18
C MET A 305 6.97 0.83 20.70
N LEU A 306 6.21 1.82 21.19
CA LEU A 306 6.13 2.17 22.61
C LEU A 306 4.94 1.54 23.32
N GLU A 307 3.83 1.33 22.64
CA GLU A 307 2.54 1.04 23.27
C GLU A 307 2.02 -0.38 23.01
N THR A 308 2.43 -1.03 21.92
CA THR A 308 1.85 -2.33 21.57
C THR A 308 2.24 -3.46 22.54
N SER A 309 1.29 -4.33 22.82
CA SER A 309 1.50 -5.57 23.55
C SER A 309 1.94 -6.75 22.65
N LEU A 310 1.97 -6.54 21.33
CA LEU A 310 2.35 -7.55 20.35
C LEU A 310 3.86 -7.75 20.31
N LYS A 311 4.29 -8.91 19.83
CA LYS A 311 5.71 -9.21 19.64
C LYS A 311 6.26 -8.40 18.46
N LEU A 312 7.28 -7.59 18.73
CA LEU A 312 7.98 -6.80 17.73
C LEU A 312 9.26 -7.51 17.28
N PRO A 313 9.46 -7.69 15.96
CA PRO A 313 10.76 -8.13 15.44
C PRO A 313 11.86 -7.09 15.72
N PRO A 314 13.13 -7.46 15.72
CA PRO A 314 14.24 -6.50 15.76
C PRO A 314 14.18 -5.51 14.58
N GLY A 315 14.71 -4.30 14.78
CA GLY A 315 14.65 -3.21 13.78
C GLY A 315 13.32 -2.49 13.78
N GLY A 316 12.86 -2.10 12.61
CA GLY A 316 11.60 -1.35 12.46
C GLY A 316 11.26 -1.09 11.00
N LEU A 317 10.23 -0.28 10.79
CA LEU A 317 9.85 0.22 9.48
C LEU A 317 10.49 1.60 9.26
N GLU A 318 11.15 1.78 8.12
CA GLU A 318 11.84 3.01 7.76
C GLU A 318 11.39 3.54 6.40
N PRO A 319 11.44 4.88 6.17
CA PRO A 319 11.15 5.45 4.87
C PRO A 319 12.15 4.98 3.81
N ALA A 320 11.64 4.44 2.71
CA ALA A 320 12.43 3.93 1.59
C ALA A 320 12.33 4.78 0.33
N LEU A 321 11.26 5.59 0.17
CA LEU A 321 10.97 6.35 -1.04
C LEU A 321 11.43 7.80 -0.86
N GLU A 322 12.34 8.23 -1.73
CA GLU A 322 12.85 9.61 -1.79
C GLU A 322 12.58 10.21 -3.18
N VAL A 323 12.37 11.53 -3.23
CA VAL A 323 12.36 12.28 -4.49
C VAL A 323 13.49 13.30 -4.47
N TRP A 324 14.40 13.17 -5.44
CA TRP A 324 15.58 14.03 -5.57
C TRP A 324 15.32 15.17 -6.55
N ALA A 325 15.86 16.36 -6.25
CA ALA A 325 15.74 17.55 -7.08
C ALA A 325 16.99 18.43 -7.00
N TYR A 326 17.22 19.22 -8.05
CA TYR A 326 18.28 20.26 -8.02
C TYR A 326 17.77 21.56 -7.40
N VAL A 327 18.64 22.24 -6.67
CA VAL A 327 18.49 23.68 -6.38
C VAL A 327 18.64 24.42 -7.72
N GLN A 328 17.52 24.89 -8.24
CA GLN A 328 17.45 25.56 -9.55
C GLN A 328 17.80 27.04 -9.46
N SER A 329 17.40 27.71 -8.37
CA SER A 329 17.55 29.15 -8.22
C SER A 329 17.53 29.54 -6.75
N ARG A 330 18.24 30.62 -6.43
CA ARG A 330 18.22 31.31 -5.11
C ARG A 330 17.98 32.78 -5.34
N PRO A 331 16.75 33.20 -5.70
CA PRO A 331 16.45 34.55 -6.14
C PRO A 331 16.50 35.60 -5.03
N GLU A 332 16.36 35.16 -3.78
CA GLU A 332 16.36 36.02 -2.60
C GLU A 332 16.92 35.30 -1.36
N ARG A 333 17.30 36.04 -0.36
CA ARG A 333 17.72 35.47 0.94
C ARG A 333 16.55 34.70 1.56
N GLY A 334 16.87 33.59 2.21
CA GLY A 334 15.86 32.78 2.88
C GLY A 334 15.03 31.88 1.98
N ARG A 335 15.28 31.83 0.65
CA ARG A 335 14.52 31.02 -0.29
C ARG A 335 15.39 30.38 -1.37
N SER A 336 15.17 29.09 -1.58
CA SER A 336 15.67 28.34 -2.73
C SER A 336 14.49 27.75 -3.51
N LEU A 337 14.60 27.74 -4.82
CA LEU A 337 13.64 27.06 -5.72
C LEU A 337 14.29 25.80 -6.25
N LEU A 338 13.54 24.68 -6.24
CA LEU A 338 14.02 23.39 -6.69
C LEU A 338 13.17 22.85 -7.83
N THR A 339 13.74 21.95 -8.62
CA THR A 339 13.14 21.36 -9.83
C THR A 339 12.03 20.34 -9.55
N LEU A 340 11.54 20.22 -8.33
CA LEU A 340 10.49 19.34 -7.87
C LEU A 340 9.18 20.11 -7.69
N GLY A 341 8.04 19.50 -7.99
CA GLY A 341 6.74 20.13 -7.76
C GLY A 341 5.61 19.14 -7.50
N LYS A 342 4.36 19.62 -7.57
CA LYS A 342 3.14 18.82 -7.38
C LYS A 342 3.03 17.64 -8.35
N ARG A 343 3.73 17.69 -9.50
CA ARG A 343 3.76 16.63 -10.49
C ARG A 343 4.72 15.51 -10.14
N ASP A 344 5.51 15.66 -9.07
CA ASP A 344 6.61 14.75 -8.75
C ASP A 344 6.46 14.09 -7.38
N VAL A 345 5.77 14.72 -6.45
CA VAL A 345 5.65 14.29 -5.07
C VAL A 345 4.25 14.56 -4.51
N THR A 346 3.85 13.78 -3.52
CA THR A 346 2.60 14.01 -2.78
C THR A 346 2.61 15.35 -2.02
N TYR A 347 1.40 15.91 -1.82
CA TYR A 347 1.18 17.14 -1.06
C TYR A 347 -0.22 17.19 -0.40
N ASP A 348 -0.91 16.05 -0.37
CA ASP A 348 -2.30 15.93 0.11
C ASP A 348 -2.42 15.94 1.63
N SER A 349 -1.55 15.23 2.31
CA SER A 349 -1.55 15.14 3.79
C SER A 349 -0.58 16.12 4.43
N ALA A 350 0.59 16.32 3.83
CA ALA A 350 1.59 17.32 4.20
C ALA A 350 2.56 17.58 3.04
N LEU A 351 3.33 18.67 3.15
CA LEU A 351 4.42 18.97 2.21
C LEU A 351 5.60 18.02 2.42
N PRO A 352 6.41 17.73 1.38
CA PRO A 352 7.59 16.88 1.51
C PRO A 352 8.63 17.48 2.45
N VAL A 353 9.47 16.61 3.03
CA VAL A 353 10.48 17.00 4.03
C VAL A 353 11.87 16.92 3.40
N PRO A 354 12.68 18.00 3.44
CA PRO A 354 14.07 17.93 2.97
C PRO A 354 14.88 17.08 3.95
N LEU A 355 15.39 15.93 3.48
CA LEU A 355 16.08 14.94 4.31
C LEU A 355 17.60 15.14 4.33
N ARG A 356 18.16 15.32 3.13
CA ARG A 356 19.60 15.38 2.91
C ARG A 356 19.93 16.19 1.67
N TRP A 357 21.17 16.62 1.55
CA TRP A 357 21.67 17.35 0.41
C TRP A 357 23.04 16.85 -0.03
N TYR A 358 23.38 17.12 -1.28
CA TYR A 358 24.63 16.71 -1.87
C TYR A 358 25.11 17.76 -2.89
N ARG A 359 26.43 18.01 -2.93
CA ARG A 359 27.04 18.89 -3.93
C ARG A 359 27.84 18.09 -4.94
N PRO A 360 27.32 17.89 -6.17
CA PRO A 360 28.06 17.20 -7.23
C PRO A 360 29.41 17.89 -7.54
N GLY A 361 30.47 17.10 -7.65
CA GLY A 361 31.81 17.63 -7.92
C GLY A 361 32.48 18.41 -6.76
N GLY A 362 31.83 18.49 -5.61
CA GLY A 362 32.39 19.06 -4.39
C GLY A 362 33.20 18.07 -3.56
N ALA A 363 33.55 18.43 -2.34
CA ALA A 363 34.31 17.60 -1.41
C ALA A 363 33.47 16.56 -0.67
N MET A 364 32.13 16.55 -0.85
CA MET A 364 31.23 15.63 -0.16
C MET A 364 31.35 14.22 -0.76
N ALA A 365 31.74 13.25 0.04
CA ALA A 365 31.80 11.86 -0.39
C ALA A 365 30.39 11.22 -0.45
N ARG A 366 29.46 11.67 0.36
CA ARG A 366 28.07 11.18 0.49
C ARG A 366 27.13 12.35 0.82
N PRO A 367 25.81 12.19 0.55
CA PRO A 367 24.82 13.17 1.01
C PRO A 367 24.83 13.35 2.51
N GLU A 368 24.81 14.58 2.96
CA GLU A 368 24.74 14.96 4.38
C GLU A 368 23.28 15.24 4.77
N PRO A 369 22.89 15.03 6.03
CA PRO A 369 21.58 15.44 6.54
C PRO A 369 21.32 16.92 6.25
N MET A 370 20.09 17.25 5.90
CA MET A 370 19.69 18.63 5.69
C MET A 370 19.83 19.41 7.01
N PRO A 371 20.58 20.52 7.06
CA PRO A 371 20.70 21.31 8.27
C PRO A 371 19.35 21.84 8.76
N ALA A 372 19.22 22.04 10.07
CA ALA A 372 18.00 22.57 10.68
C ALA A 372 17.57 23.92 10.06
N GLY A 373 16.28 24.20 10.08
CA GLY A 373 15.71 25.44 9.54
C GLY A 373 15.38 25.41 8.05
N HIS A 374 15.69 24.30 7.34
CA HIS A 374 15.21 24.11 5.98
C HIS A 374 13.85 23.43 6.01
N ASN A 375 12.85 24.01 5.32
CA ASN A 375 11.51 23.46 5.26
C ASN A 375 10.82 23.84 3.96
N VAL A 376 9.99 22.95 3.42
CA VAL A 376 9.19 23.26 2.24
C VAL A 376 8.09 24.24 2.64
N LEU A 377 8.01 25.36 1.94
CA LEU A 377 7.01 26.42 2.16
C LEU A 377 5.77 26.22 1.28
N ALA A 378 5.98 25.80 0.02
CA ALA A 378 4.93 25.61 -0.96
C ALA A 378 5.43 24.79 -2.15
N LEU A 379 4.49 24.25 -2.93
CA LEU A 379 4.74 23.62 -4.22
C LEU A 379 3.90 24.30 -5.30
N ASN A 380 4.52 24.64 -6.42
CA ASN A 380 3.86 24.82 -7.71
C ASN A 380 3.89 23.48 -8.47
N ASP A 381 3.41 23.46 -9.72
CA ASP A 381 3.38 22.23 -10.52
C ASP A 381 4.78 21.63 -10.71
N GLN A 382 5.79 22.48 -10.98
CA GLN A 382 7.16 22.09 -11.33
C GLN A 382 8.23 22.82 -10.48
N HIS A 383 7.85 23.46 -9.37
CA HIS A 383 8.77 24.15 -8.48
C HIS A 383 8.44 23.87 -7.00
N CYS A 384 9.49 23.61 -6.22
CA CYS A 384 9.43 23.57 -4.76
C CYS A 384 10.03 24.85 -4.20
N HIS A 385 9.30 25.52 -3.32
CA HIS A 385 9.77 26.66 -2.55
C HIS A 385 10.32 26.15 -1.23
N LEU A 386 11.63 26.11 -1.10
CA LEU A 386 12.34 25.74 0.11
C LEU A 386 12.73 26.99 0.89
N GLY A 387 12.21 27.13 2.11
CA GLY A 387 12.68 28.10 3.08
C GLY A 387 14.06 27.66 3.59
N THR A 388 15.00 28.58 3.63
CA THR A 388 16.37 28.31 4.00
C THR A 388 16.87 29.34 5.04
N PRO A 389 17.67 28.93 6.04
CA PRO A 389 18.36 29.89 6.91
C PRO A 389 19.25 30.83 6.09
N GLU A 390 19.58 31.98 6.67
CA GLU A 390 20.46 32.95 6.01
C GLU A 390 21.83 32.36 5.67
N GLU A 391 22.36 31.53 6.57
CA GLU A 391 23.65 30.83 6.42
C GLU A 391 23.52 29.43 5.77
N SER A 392 22.46 29.19 4.99
CA SER A 392 22.30 27.92 4.31
C SER A 392 23.47 27.61 3.38
N PRO A 393 24.06 26.40 3.45
CA PRO A 393 25.17 26.00 2.59
C PRO A 393 24.77 25.77 1.14
N LEU A 394 23.46 25.68 0.85
CA LEU A 394 22.94 25.33 -0.47
C LEU A 394 23.34 26.33 -1.55
N GLN A 395 23.69 25.82 -2.72
CA GLN A 395 24.02 26.61 -3.94
C GLN A 395 23.20 26.07 -5.11
N VAL A 396 23.08 26.86 -6.18
CA VAL A 396 22.50 26.40 -7.44
C VAL A 396 23.32 25.22 -7.96
N GLY A 397 22.63 24.15 -8.35
CA GLY A 397 23.24 22.89 -8.76
C GLY A 397 23.39 21.84 -7.66
N ASP A 398 23.20 22.19 -6.39
CA ASP A 398 23.14 21.20 -5.31
C ASP A 398 21.89 20.33 -5.46
N MET A 399 22.00 19.07 -5.04
CA MET A 399 20.93 18.12 -4.98
C MET A 399 20.31 18.06 -3.59
N VAL A 400 18.98 17.91 -3.52
CA VAL A 400 18.24 17.71 -2.27
C VAL A 400 17.34 16.51 -2.42
N ALA A 401 17.40 15.59 -1.46
CA ALA A 401 16.46 14.49 -1.32
C ALA A 401 15.30 14.90 -0.42
N PHE A 402 14.10 14.62 -0.86
CA PHE A 402 12.88 14.86 -0.10
C PHE A 402 12.24 13.55 0.32
N GLY A 403 11.94 13.42 1.60
CA GLY A 403 11.03 12.45 2.15
C GLY A 403 9.58 12.84 1.90
N ILE A 404 8.71 11.85 1.91
CA ILE A 404 7.32 12.02 1.52
C ILE A 404 6.37 11.80 2.69
N ALA A 405 5.20 12.43 2.63
CA ALA A 405 4.15 12.30 3.63
C ALA A 405 3.13 11.19 3.32
N HIS A 406 3.02 10.76 2.08
CA HIS A 406 2.04 9.78 1.64
C HIS A 406 2.52 9.04 0.37
N PRO A 407 2.96 7.78 0.47
CA PRO A 407 3.53 7.04 -0.66
C PRO A 407 2.57 6.90 -1.84
N CYS A 408 1.30 6.60 -1.60
CA CYS A 408 0.32 6.31 -2.65
C CYS A 408 0.29 7.38 -3.74
N LEU A 409 0.20 8.67 -3.34
CA LEU A 409 0.11 9.80 -4.28
C LEU A 409 1.48 10.27 -4.79
N THR A 410 2.57 9.60 -4.42
CA THR A 410 3.86 9.77 -5.08
C THR A 410 4.05 8.70 -6.14
N PHE A 411 3.70 7.44 -5.85
CA PHE A 411 3.78 6.36 -6.83
C PHE A 411 2.97 6.65 -8.10
N ASP A 412 1.75 7.21 -7.99
CA ASP A 412 0.87 7.50 -9.13
C ASP A 412 1.43 8.54 -10.12
N LYS A 413 2.47 9.29 -9.72
CA LYS A 413 3.13 10.31 -10.55
C LYS A 413 4.29 9.76 -11.38
N TRP A 414 4.67 8.52 -11.16
CA TRP A 414 5.85 7.90 -11.75
C TRP A 414 5.49 6.59 -12.43
N ALA A 415 5.61 6.55 -13.74
CA ALA A 415 5.45 5.31 -14.50
C ALA A 415 6.58 4.30 -14.19
N VAL A 416 7.78 4.80 -13.87
CA VAL A 416 8.95 4.02 -13.49
C VAL A 416 9.62 4.72 -12.32
N LEU A 417 10.01 3.96 -11.29
CA LEU A 417 10.83 4.42 -10.17
C LEU A 417 12.13 3.61 -10.17
N MET A 418 13.25 4.26 -9.82
CA MET A 418 14.54 3.58 -9.75
C MET A 418 14.73 2.90 -8.40
N LEU A 419 15.28 1.70 -8.41
CA LEU A 419 15.83 1.06 -7.21
C LEU A 419 17.28 1.49 -7.07
N VAL A 420 17.68 1.85 -5.86
CA VAL A 420 19.06 2.26 -5.57
C VAL A 420 19.62 1.51 -4.36
N ASP A 421 20.93 1.24 -4.39
CA ASP A 421 21.66 0.74 -3.23
C ASP A 421 21.98 1.86 -2.22
N ASP A 422 22.73 1.52 -1.16
CA ASP A 422 23.10 2.47 -0.11
C ASP A 422 24.16 3.51 -0.54
N ASP A 423 24.75 3.35 -1.74
CA ASP A 423 25.66 4.29 -2.39
C ASP A 423 25.02 5.03 -3.56
N TRP A 424 23.68 4.97 -3.68
CA TRP A 424 22.85 5.55 -4.74
C TRP A 424 23.17 5.07 -6.16
N ASN A 425 23.82 3.90 -6.31
CA ASN A 425 23.89 3.23 -7.61
C ASN A 425 22.51 2.69 -7.97
N VAL A 426 22.11 2.88 -9.22
CA VAL A 426 20.85 2.33 -9.74
C VAL A 426 21.00 0.83 -9.95
N THR A 427 20.30 0.04 -9.14
CA THR A 427 20.31 -1.43 -9.15
C THR A 427 19.21 -2.04 -10.00
N GLY A 428 18.20 -1.25 -10.35
CA GLY A 428 17.04 -1.70 -11.12
C GLY A 428 15.96 -0.62 -11.21
N ALA A 429 14.80 -1.03 -11.69
CA ALA A 429 13.63 -0.16 -11.73
C ALA A 429 12.35 -0.97 -11.55
N ILE A 430 11.30 -0.30 -11.05
CA ILE A 430 9.95 -0.86 -10.97
C ILE A 430 9.01 -0.14 -11.92
N ARG A 431 8.00 -0.85 -12.41
CA ARG A 431 6.93 -0.34 -13.26
C ARG A 431 5.64 -0.21 -12.47
N THR A 432 4.99 0.94 -12.52
CA THR A 432 3.67 1.17 -11.93
C THR A 432 2.57 1.11 -13.00
N PHE A 433 1.36 0.74 -12.61
CA PHE A 433 0.20 0.56 -13.51
C PHE A 433 -1.02 1.35 -12.98
N PHE A 434 -0.85 2.66 -12.83
CA PHE A 434 -1.94 3.58 -12.48
C PHE A 434 -2.78 3.98 -13.68
#